data_729ba9ff3b4357581b8dce613376a442
#
_entry.id   729ba9ff3b4357581b8dce613376a442
#
_cell.length_a   1.000
_cell.length_b   1.000
_cell.length_c   1.000
_cell.angle_alpha   90.00
_cell.angle_beta   90.00
_cell.angle_gamma   90.00
#
_symmetry.space_group_name_H-M   'P 1'
#
loop_
_entity.id
_entity.type
_entity.pdbx_description
1 polymer ?
#
loop_
_entity_poly.entity_id
_entity_poly.type
_entity_poly.pdbx_seq_one_letter_code
_entity_poly.pdbx_strand_id
1 'polypeptide(L)'
;MISSIAGVTDQKPTFATKPMIGIQPVLLDNDGQEISDSNTNGILAIKYPWPSIARTIYGDRERYKKVYFTAYPGYYFPGDGAFRDDDENYRITGRVDDVVIVSGHNLGTAPIEDAINLHENVVESALVGFPHDVKGNALYAFVILKDDSKTENINTEINDLISKTIGPIAKPDKVQIVPGLPK
;
A
#
# COMPACT_ATOMS: atom_id res chain seq x y z
N MET A 1 -5.83 -7.74 13.16
CA MET A 1 -6.87 -8.63 12.62
C MET A 1 -6.32 -9.68 11.68
N ILE A 2 -5.34 -9.35 10.87
CA ILE A 2 -4.54 -10.30 10.08
C ILE A 2 -3.13 -10.23 10.66
N SER A 3 -2.68 -11.31 11.28
CA SER A 3 -1.38 -11.38 11.96
C SER A 3 -1.03 -12.81 12.29
N SER A 4 0.25 -13.13 12.29
CA SER A 4 0.73 -14.41 12.79
C SER A 4 0.44 -14.58 14.27
N ILE A 5 0.08 -15.80 14.66
CA ILE A 5 -0.11 -16.20 16.07
C ILE A 5 1.08 -17.07 16.46
N ALA A 6 1.84 -16.65 17.46
CA ALA A 6 3.03 -17.37 17.92
C ALA A 6 2.71 -18.83 18.28
N GLY A 7 3.46 -19.77 17.72
CA GLY A 7 3.29 -21.21 17.93
C GLY A 7 2.09 -21.85 17.19
N VAL A 8 1.33 -21.07 16.39
CA VAL A 8 0.15 -21.55 15.66
C VAL A 8 0.28 -21.35 14.15
N THR A 9 0.77 -20.18 13.74
CA THR A 9 0.91 -19.85 12.32
C THR A 9 2.37 -19.58 11.98
N ASP A 10 2.82 -20.09 10.85
CA ASP A 10 4.15 -19.77 10.31
C ASP A 10 4.24 -18.31 9.94
N GLN A 11 5.40 -17.70 10.21
CA GLN A 11 5.67 -16.34 9.81
C GLN A 11 6.24 -16.33 8.38
N LYS A 12 5.73 -15.41 7.56
CA LYS A 12 6.24 -15.16 6.22
C LYS A 12 6.73 -13.71 6.16
N PRO A 13 8.01 -13.46 5.89
CA PRO A 13 8.51 -12.09 5.77
C PRO A 13 7.68 -11.25 4.81
N THR A 14 7.45 -9.99 5.13
CA THR A 14 6.64 -9.02 4.40
C THR A 14 5.12 -9.27 4.40
N PHE A 15 4.64 -10.38 4.97
CA PHE A 15 3.23 -10.70 5.06
C PHE A 15 2.66 -10.44 6.46
N ALA A 16 1.44 -9.94 6.50
CA ALA A 16 0.62 -9.94 7.72
C ALA A 16 0.16 -11.36 8.10
N THR A 17 0.30 -12.31 7.18
CA THR A 17 -0.02 -13.75 7.27
C THR A 17 -1.50 -14.05 7.29
N LYS A 18 -1.96 -14.91 8.22
CA LYS A 18 -3.33 -15.44 8.27
C LYS A 18 -4.28 -14.50 9.01
N PRO A 19 -5.57 -14.50 8.64
CA PRO A 19 -6.58 -13.84 9.47
C PRO A 19 -6.70 -14.54 10.84
N MET A 20 -6.90 -13.74 11.89
CA MET A 20 -7.22 -14.25 13.22
C MET A 20 -8.59 -14.95 13.21
N ILE A 21 -8.79 -15.87 14.15
CA ILE A 21 -10.04 -16.65 14.28
C ILE A 21 -11.25 -15.70 14.36
N GLY A 22 -12.23 -15.92 13.49
CA GLY A 22 -13.44 -15.09 13.40
C GLY A 22 -13.33 -13.86 12.52
N ILE A 23 -12.16 -13.56 11.95
CA ILE A 23 -11.97 -12.50 10.96
C ILE A 23 -12.06 -13.14 9.56
N GLN A 24 -12.91 -12.58 8.71
CA GLN A 24 -13.07 -13.04 7.33
C GLN A 24 -12.72 -11.92 6.35
N PRO A 25 -11.44 -11.75 6.04
CA PRO A 25 -11.02 -10.83 4.99
C PRO A 25 -11.39 -11.40 3.63
N VAL A 26 -11.75 -10.53 2.71
CA VAL A 26 -11.95 -10.81 1.30
C VAL A 26 -11.19 -9.79 0.48
N LEU A 27 -10.84 -10.16 -0.75
CA LEU A 27 -10.36 -9.21 -1.74
C LEU A 27 -11.50 -8.87 -2.69
N LEU A 28 -11.72 -7.60 -2.94
CA LEU A 28 -12.70 -7.09 -3.89
C LEU A 28 -12.00 -6.52 -5.12
N ASP A 29 -12.65 -6.63 -6.26
CA ASP A 29 -12.28 -5.89 -7.46
C ASP A 29 -12.79 -4.43 -7.41
N ASN A 30 -12.55 -3.66 -8.48
CA ASN A 30 -12.98 -2.27 -8.56
C ASN A 30 -14.52 -2.10 -8.59
N ASP A 31 -15.26 -3.15 -8.97
CA ASP A 31 -16.71 -3.19 -9.01
C ASP A 31 -17.32 -3.72 -7.69
N GLY A 32 -16.48 -4.04 -6.71
CA GLY A 32 -16.87 -4.54 -5.38
C GLY A 32 -17.25 -6.02 -5.38
N GLN A 33 -16.87 -6.80 -6.41
CA GLN A 33 -17.08 -8.24 -6.43
C GLN A 33 -15.94 -8.97 -5.73
N GLU A 34 -16.27 -10.07 -5.01
CA GLU A 34 -15.26 -10.89 -4.34
C GLU A 34 -14.37 -11.61 -5.36
N ILE A 35 -13.05 -11.46 -5.22
CA ILE A 35 -12.05 -12.18 -6.00
C ILE A 35 -11.76 -13.52 -5.28
N SER A 36 -12.07 -14.62 -5.95
CA SER A 36 -11.82 -15.97 -5.43
C SER A 36 -10.40 -16.48 -5.73
N ASP A 37 -9.75 -15.94 -6.75
CA ASP A 37 -8.43 -16.38 -7.21
C ASP A 37 -7.36 -16.15 -6.14
N SER A 38 -6.40 -17.08 -6.07
CA SER A 38 -5.17 -16.91 -5.30
C SER A 38 -4.10 -16.18 -6.13
N ASN A 39 -2.97 -15.84 -5.51
CA ASN A 39 -1.89 -15.03 -6.11
C ASN A 39 -2.38 -13.74 -6.76
N THR A 40 -3.30 -13.06 -6.11
CA THR A 40 -3.98 -11.89 -6.67
C THR A 40 -3.95 -10.70 -5.73
N ASN A 41 -3.99 -9.51 -6.32
CA ASN A 41 -4.19 -8.24 -5.62
C ASN A 41 -5.66 -7.86 -5.65
N GLY A 42 -6.10 -7.15 -4.62
CA GLY A 42 -7.44 -6.59 -4.56
C GLY A 42 -7.60 -5.60 -3.43
N ILE A 43 -8.78 -5.05 -3.34
CA ILE A 43 -9.19 -4.15 -2.27
C ILE A 43 -9.52 -5.01 -1.05
N LEU A 44 -8.84 -4.76 0.06
CA LEU A 44 -9.10 -5.50 1.31
C LEU A 44 -10.42 -5.05 1.92
N ALA A 45 -11.28 -6.01 2.22
CA ALA A 45 -12.52 -5.79 2.96
C ALA A 45 -12.73 -6.89 3.99
N ILE A 46 -13.51 -6.62 5.05
CA ILE A 46 -13.88 -7.63 6.04
C ILE A 46 -15.38 -7.91 5.93
N LYS A 47 -15.72 -9.18 5.74
CA LYS A 47 -17.07 -9.61 5.39
C LYS A 47 -18.07 -9.53 6.54
N TYR A 48 -17.64 -9.87 7.77
CA TYR A 48 -18.50 -9.89 8.93
C TYR A 48 -17.93 -9.06 10.08
N PRO A 49 -18.79 -8.50 10.92
CA PRO A 49 -18.35 -7.80 12.11
C PRO A 49 -17.65 -8.77 13.09
N TRP A 50 -16.68 -8.26 13.82
CA TRP A 50 -15.94 -9.00 14.86
C TRP A 50 -16.01 -8.26 16.20
N PRO A 51 -15.74 -8.94 17.34
CA PRO A 51 -15.95 -8.34 18.67
C PRO A 51 -15.21 -7.03 18.94
N SER A 52 -14.03 -6.82 18.34
CA SER A 52 -13.22 -5.61 18.54
C SER A 52 -13.42 -4.54 17.46
N ILE A 53 -14.44 -4.68 16.60
CA ILE A 53 -14.77 -3.62 15.64
C ILE A 53 -15.16 -2.35 16.39
N ALA A 54 -14.65 -1.19 15.94
CA ALA A 54 -15.07 0.09 16.48
C ALA A 54 -16.58 0.29 16.26
N ARG A 55 -17.28 0.82 17.25
CA ARG A 55 -18.72 1.08 17.15
C ARG A 55 -19.03 2.40 16.47
N THR A 56 -18.12 3.36 16.58
CA THR A 56 -18.24 4.70 16.02
C THR A 56 -16.92 5.46 16.15
N ILE A 57 -16.83 6.61 15.49
CA ILE A 57 -15.87 7.67 15.80
C ILE A 57 -16.51 8.55 16.88
N TYR A 58 -15.75 8.91 17.92
CA TYR A 58 -16.27 9.75 18.99
C TYR A 58 -16.82 11.08 18.47
N GLY A 59 -18.10 11.34 18.78
CA GLY A 59 -18.78 12.54 18.32
C GLY A 59 -19.17 12.60 16.84
N ASP A 60 -18.80 11.60 16.02
CA ASP A 60 -19.04 11.63 14.56
C ASP A 60 -19.37 10.24 13.98
N ARG A 61 -20.60 9.79 14.27
CA ARG A 61 -21.09 8.50 13.75
C ARG A 61 -21.26 8.48 12.24
N GLU A 62 -21.67 9.59 11.64
CA GLU A 62 -21.90 9.64 10.20
C GLU A 62 -20.59 9.54 9.41
N ARG A 63 -19.52 10.14 9.91
CA ARG A 63 -18.18 9.95 9.34
C ARG A 63 -17.74 8.49 9.43
N TYR A 64 -17.99 7.81 10.56
CA TYR A 64 -17.68 6.38 10.70
C TYR A 64 -18.36 5.53 9.62
N LYS A 65 -19.67 5.72 9.41
CA LYS A 65 -20.42 5.02 8.36
C LYS A 65 -19.88 5.36 6.97
N LYS A 66 -19.69 6.65 6.69
CA LYS A 66 -19.24 7.14 5.39
C LYS A 66 -17.88 6.57 5.01
N VAL A 67 -16.92 6.57 5.94
CA VAL A 67 -15.54 6.15 5.67
C VAL A 67 -15.44 4.64 5.51
N TYR A 68 -16.10 3.86 6.37
CA TYR A 68 -15.84 2.42 6.45
C TYR A 68 -16.90 1.53 5.80
N PHE A 69 -18.10 2.04 5.44
CA PHE A 69 -19.20 1.18 4.97
C PHE A 69 -19.91 1.68 3.71
N THR A 70 -19.55 2.85 3.18
CA THR A 70 -20.26 3.42 2.03
C THR A 70 -19.66 2.96 0.70
N ALA A 71 -18.34 2.83 0.61
CA ALA A 71 -17.66 2.48 -0.63
C ALA A 71 -18.04 1.07 -1.11
N TYR A 72 -18.11 0.11 -0.18
CA TYR A 72 -18.47 -1.31 -0.46
C TYR A 72 -19.58 -1.75 0.51
N PRO A 73 -20.87 -1.60 0.13
CA PRO A 73 -21.99 -1.94 1.00
C PRO A 73 -21.97 -3.40 1.43
N GLY A 74 -22.13 -3.65 2.73
CA GLY A 74 -22.10 -5.00 3.30
C GLY A 74 -20.72 -5.45 3.82
N TYR A 75 -19.67 -4.67 3.57
CA TYR A 75 -18.31 -4.92 4.04
C TYR A 75 -17.80 -3.80 4.93
N TYR A 76 -16.90 -4.12 5.84
CA TYR A 76 -16.04 -3.13 6.47
C TYR A 76 -14.82 -2.89 5.57
N PHE A 77 -14.64 -1.69 5.10
CA PHE A 77 -13.53 -1.26 4.23
C PHE A 77 -12.51 -0.43 5.01
N PRO A 78 -11.30 -0.95 5.31
CA PRO A 78 -10.28 -0.20 6.04
C PRO A 78 -9.56 0.86 5.21
N GLY A 79 -9.71 0.83 3.88
CA GLY A 79 -9.02 1.71 2.95
C GLY A 79 -7.70 1.14 2.42
N ASP A 80 -7.46 -0.15 2.62
CA ASP A 80 -6.21 -0.80 2.24
C ASP A 80 -6.40 -1.72 1.04
N GLY A 81 -5.35 -1.85 0.22
CA GLY A 81 -5.19 -2.92 -0.73
C GLY A 81 -4.40 -4.07 -0.12
N ALA A 82 -4.60 -5.28 -0.63
CA ALA A 82 -3.84 -6.45 -0.21
C ALA A 82 -3.60 -7.41 -1.37
N PHE A 83 -2.55 -8.20 -1.23
CA PHE A 83 -2.24 -9.38 -2.03
C PHE A 83 -2.53 -10.63 -1.20
N ARG A 84 -3.14 -11.64 -1.80
CA ARG A 84 -3.36 -12.97 -1.20
C ARG A 84 -2.62 -14.02 -2.02
N ASP A 85 -1.75 -14.80 -1.36
CA ASP A 85 -1.03 -15.90 -1.98
C ASP A 85 -1.85 -17.22 -2.03
N ASP A 86 -1.26 -18.27 -2.60
CA ASP A 86 -1.88 -19.61 -2.69
C ASP A 86 -2.14 -20.27 -1.34
N ASP A 87 -1.37 -19.90 -0.33
CA ASP A 87 -1.52 -20.39 1.04
C ASP A 87 -2.49 -19.53 1.87
N GLU A 88 -3.21 -18.60 1.24
CA GLU A 88 -4.10 -17.63 1.89
C GLU A 88 -3.41 -16.71 2.91
N ASN A 89 -2.12 -16.42 2.73
CA ASN A 89 -1.46 -15.35 3.47
C ASN A 89 -1.74 -14.01 2.82
N TYR A 90 -2.00 -13.01 3.64
CA TYR A 90 -2.25 -11.64 3.21
C TYR A 90 -1.00 -10.79 3.38
N ARG A 91 -0.68 -9.99 2.37
CA ARG A 91 0.29 -8.90 2.42
C ARG A 91 -0.44 -7.61 2.11
N ILE A 92 -0.34 -6.63 3.01
CA ILE A 92 -0.91 -5.30 2.76
C ILE A 92 -0.03 -4.60 1.74
N THR A 93 -0.65 -4.07 0.69
CA THR A 93 0.06 -3.42 -0.44
C THR A 93 0.02 -1.90 -0.37
N GLY A 94 -0.59 -1.34 0.68
CA GLY A 94 -0.72 0.08 0.90
C GLY A 94 -2.18 0.53 0.95
N ARG A 95 -2.37 1.84 0.97
CA ARG A 95 -3.69 2.46 0.94
C ARG A 95 -4.26 2.46 -0.49
N VAL A 96 -5.57 2.27 -0.61
CA VAL A 96 -6.26 2.34 -1.91
C VAL A 96 -6.30 3.79 -2.43
N ASP A 97 -6.37 4.76 -1.51
CA ASP A 97 -6.33 6.19 -1.80
C ASP A 97 -4.93 6.71 -2.18
N ASP A 98 -3.86 5.93 -1.86
CA ASP A 98 -2.48 6.22 -2.23
C ASP A 98 -2.06 5.55 -3.56
N VAL A 99 -2.99 4.95 -4.29
CA VAL A 99 -2.73 4.39 -5.62
C VAL A 99 -2.64 5.51 -6.65
N VAL A 100 -1.54 5.55 -7.37
CA VAL A 100 -1.33 6.50 -8.48
C VAL A 100 -1.53 5.77 -9.80
N ILE A 101 -2.41 6.30 -10.66
CA ILE A 101 -2.62 5.75 -12.00
C ILE A 101 -1.62 6.40 -12.96
N VAL A 102 -0.60 5.64 -13.37
CA VAL A 102 0.43 6.07 -14.33
C VAL A 102 0.25 5.32 -15.63
N SER A 103 -0.03 6.03 -16.72
CA SER A 103 -0.24 5.43 -18.06
C SER A 103 -1.24 4.26 -18.05
N GLY A 104 -2.33 4.36 -17.25
CA GLY A 104 -3.35 3.33 -17.13
C GLY A 104 -3.02 2.17 -16.17
N HIS A 105 -1.86 2.19 -15.51
CA HIS A 105 -1.47 1.19 -14.51
C HIS A 105 -1.66 1.72 -13.10
N ASN A 106 -2.28 0.94 -12.24
CA ASN A 106 -2.44 1.24 -10.82
C ASN A 106 -1.14 0.91 -10.08
N LEU A 107 -0.45 1.92 -9.58
CA LEU A 107 0.78 1.79 -8.81
C LEU A 107 0.53 2.21 -7.36
N GLY A 108 0.69 1.28 -6.42
CA GLY A 108 0.73 1.61 -5.00
C GLY A 108 2.02 2.36 -4.65
N THR A 109 1.93 3.38 -3.82
CA THR A 109 3.13 4.14 -3.42
C THR A 109 4.03 3.34 -2.50
N ALA A 110 3.46 2.60 -1.54
CA ALA A 110 4.21 1.86 -0.53
C ALA A 110 5.25 0.86 -1.09
N PRO A 111 4.94 0.00 -2.10
CA PRO A 111 5.94 -0.89 -2.68
C PRO A 111 7.11 -0.14 -3.34
N ILE A 112 6.85 1.06 -3.89
CA ILE A 112 7.89 1.88 -4.53
C ILE A 112 8.75 2.56 -3.46
N GLU A 113 8.12 3.09 -2.40
CA GLU A 113 8.81 3.64 -1.23
C GLU A 113 9.69 2.58 -0.56
N ASP A 114 9.18 1.36 -0.38
CA ASP A 114 9.96 0.23 0.13
C ASP A 114 11.19 -0.05 -0.74
N ALA A 115 11.03 -0.02 -2.07
CA ALA A 115 12.14 -0.22 -3.00
C ALA A 115 13.17 0.92 -2.91
N ILE A 116 12.73 2.18 -2.78
CA ILE A 116 13.63 3.33 -2.58
C ILE A 116 14.39 3.20 -1.26
N ASN A 117 13.71 2.76 -0.19
CA ASN A 117 14.30 2.61 1.14
C ASN A 117 15.32 1.46 1.25
N LEU A 118 15.41 0.58 0.24
CA LEU A 118 16.49 -0.41 0.12
C LEU A 118 17.84 0.24 -0.28
N HIS A 119 17.83 1.47 -0.75
CA HIS A 119 19.06 2.17 -1.13
C HIS A 119 19.87 2.51 0.12
N GLU A 120 21.18 2.19 0.11
CA GLU A 120 22.06 2.29 1.30
C GLU A 120 22.12 3.69 1.93
N ASN A 121 22.00 4.75 1.11
CA ASN A 121 22.06 6.14 1.55
C ASN A 121 20.69 6.77 1.84
N VAL A 122 19.59 6.03 1.71
CA VAL A 122 18.23 6.53 2.02
C VAL A 122 17.86 6.18 3.45
N VAL A 123 17.25 7.14 4.16
CA VAL A 123 16.68 6.95 5.50
C VAL A 123 15.20 6.66 5.41
N GLU A 124 14.49 7.50 4.62
CA GLU A 124 13.03 7.46 4.48
C GLU A 124 12.66 8.09 3.14
N SER A 125 11.59 7.61 2.54
CA SER A 125 11.05 8.19 1.32
C SER A 125 9.53 8.32 1.39
N ALA A 126 8.97 9.25 0.62
CA ALA A 126 7.55 9.38 0.38
C ALA A 126 7.31 9.59 -1.11
N LEU A 127 6.28 8.97 -1.64
CA LEU A 127 5.92 9.05 -3.05
C LEU A 127 4.52 9.64 -3.21
N VAL A 128 4.38 10.58 -4.13
CA VAL A 128 3.08 11.17 -4.47
C VAL A 128 2.87 11.17 -5.98
N GLY A 129 1.60 11.08 -6.39
CA GLY A 129 1.21 11.33 -7.76
C GLY A 129 1.08 12.82 -8.04
N PHE A 130 1.47 13.26 -9.23
CA PHE A 130 1.19 14.62 -9.70
C PHE A 130 0.68 14.59 -11.15
N PRO A 131 -0.14 15.56 -11.59
CA PRO A 131 -0.66 15.61 -12.94
C PRO A 131 0.45 15.67 -13.99
N HIS A 132 0.31 14.88 -15.07
CA HIS A 132 1.25 14.83 -16.18
C HIS A 132 0.49 14.78 -17.51
N ASP A 133 0.84 15.64 -18.45
CA ASP A 133 0.08 15.85 -19.72
C ASP A 133 -0.06 14.59 -20.58
N VAL A 134 0.93 13.67 -20.53
CA VAL A 134 0.96 12.46 -21.37
C VAL A 134 0.54 11.21 -20.59
N LYS A 135 0.97 11.09 -19.33
CA LYS A 135 0.79 9.88 -18.51
C LYS A 135 -0.48 9.90 -17.66
N GLY A 136 -1.22 11.02 -17.66
CA GLY A 136 -2.29 11.31 -16.72
C GLY A 136 -1.74 11.72 -15.35
N ASN A 137 -1.03 10.82 -14.67
CA ASN A 137 -0.20 11.15 -13.51
C ASN A 137 1.23 10.64 -13.70
N ALA A 138 2.15 11.29 -13.01
CA ALA A 138 3.54 10.90 -12.87
C ALA A 138 3.89 10.77 -11.39
N LEU A 139 5.02 10.14 -11.09
CA LEU A 139 5.46 9.89 -9.73
C LEU A 139 6.50 10.92 -9.29
N TYR A 140 6.35 11.44 -8.09
CA TYR A 140 7.29 12.35 -7.45
C TYR A 140 7.75 11.75 -6.12
N ALA A 141 9.02 11.45 -6.00
CA ALA A 141 9.62 10.92 -4.78
C ALA A 141 10.30 12.02 -3.98
N PHE A 142 10.01 12.09 -2.70
CA PHE A 142 10.73 12.88 -1.71
C PHE A 142 11.60 11.93 -0.88
N VAL A 143 12.88 12.24 -0.72
CA VAL A 143 13.86 11.33 -0.15
C VAL A 143 14.68 12.03 0.93
N ILE A 144 14.81 11.42 2.10
CA ILE A 144 15.73 11.82 3.15
C ILE A 144 17.00 10.97 3.03
N LEU A 145 18.16 11.61 2.93
CA LEU A 145 19.45 10.93 2.85
C LEU A 145 20.13 10.84 4.22
N LYS A 146 20.94 9.78 4.41
CA LYS A 146 21.82 9.63 5.57
C LYS A 146 22.99 10.62 5.54
N ASP A 147 23.46 10.91 4.33
CA ASP A 147 24.60 11.77 4.06
C ASP A 147 24.29 12.66 2.85
N ASP A 148 24.06 13.94 3.09
CA ASP A 148 23.70 14.93 2.08
C ASP A 148 24.83 15.17 1.06
N SER A 149 26.06 14.75 1.34
CA SER A 149 27.17 14.87 0.38
C SER A 149 27.09 13.85 -0.77
N LYS A 150 26.31 12.78 -0.64
CA LYS A 150 26.14 11.73 -1.65
C LYS A 150 24.93 11.95 -2.56
N THR A 151 24.87 13.11 -3.20
CA THR A 151 23.70 13.50 -3.99
C THR A 151 23.87 13.34 -5.51
N GLU A 152 25.12 13.26 -6.02
CA GLU A 152 25.42 13.43 -7.44
C GLU A 152 24.71 12.45 -8.38
N ASN A 153 24.49 11.21 -7.97
CA ASN A 153 23.87 10.18 -8.83
C ASN A 153 22.60 9.56 -8.23
N ILE A 154 22.12 10.09 -7.12
CA ILE A 154 21.04 9.47 -6.33
C ILE A 154 19.78 9.20 -7.17
N ASN A 155 19.42 10.10 -8.09
CA ASN A 155 18.25 9.94 -8.95
C ASN A 155 18.40 8.74 -9.90
N THR A 156 19.60 8.56 -10.45
CA THR A 156 19.89 7.44 -11.35
C THR A 156 19.90 6.14 -10.57
N GLU A 157 20.54 6.11 -9.42
CA GLU A 157 20.66 4.94 -8.55
C GLU A 157 19.29 4.46 -8.05
N ILE A 158 18.44 5.38 -7.60
CA ILE A 158 17.05 5.10 -7.21
C ILE A 158 16.25 4.55 -8.40
N ASN A 159 16.31 5.19 -9.56
CA ASN A 159 15.59 4.76 -10.74
C ASN A 159 16.05 3.37 -11.24
N ASP A 160 17.32 3.07 -11.14
CA ASP A 160 17.85 1.75 -11.50
C ASP A 160 17.43 0.67 -10.50
N LEU A 161 17.42 1.01 -9.21
CA LEU A 161 16.95 0.13 -8.14
C LEU A 161 15.47 -0.22 -8.32
N ILE A 162 14.61 0.79 -8.53
CA ILE A 162 13.18 0.60 -8.78
C ILE A 162 12.94 -0.24 -10.05
N SER A 163 13.70 0.05 -11.12
CA SER A 163 13.57 -0.69 -12.37
C SER A 163 13.86 -2.17 -12.22
N LYS A 164 14.83 -2.52 -11.36
CA LYS A 164 15.20 -3.92 -11.07
C LYS A 164 14.22 -4.61 -10.12
N THR A 165 13.67 -3.87 -9.14
CA THR A 165 12.85 -4.43 -8.07
C THR A 165 11.38 -4.55 -8.47
N ILE A 166 10.85 -3.55 -9.16
CA ILE A 166 9.42 -3.44 -9.49
C ILE A 166 9.21 -3.45 -11.01
N GLY A 167 9.97 -2.62 -11.72
CA GLY A 167 9.86 -2.45 -13.16
C GLY A 167 9.95 -0.99 -13.60
N PRO A 168 10.21 -0.75 -14.90
CA PRO A 168 10.47 0.59 -15.44
C PRO A 168 9.31 1.58 -15.29
N ILE A 169 8.06 1.08 -15.22
CA ILE A 169 6.86 1.92 -15.11
C ILE A 169 6.75 2.62 -13.76
N ALA A 170 7.38 2.06 -12.73
CA ALA A 170 7.35 2.58 -11.37
C ALA A 170 8.42 3.64 -11.09
N LYS A 171 9.24 4.00 -12.08
CA LYS A 171 10.27 5.05 -11.92
C LYS A 171 9.63 6.40 -11.64
N PRO A 172 10.03 7.09 -10.56
CA PRO A 172 9.63 8.48 -10.36
C PRO A 172 10.19 9.38 -11.46
N ASP A 173 9.35 10.25 -11.96
CA ASP A 173 9.72 11.29 -12.93
C ASP A 173 10.54 12.40 -12.28
N LYS A 174 10.33 12.59 -10.96
CA LYS A 174 11.06 13.56 -10.14
C LYS A 174 11.47 12.94 -8.82
N VAL A 175 12.70 13.24 -8.40
CA VAL A 175 13.22 12.90 -7.07
C VAL A 175 13.73 14.20 -6.44
N GLN A 176 13.29 14.49 -5.23
CA GLN A 176 13.71 15.65 -4.45
C GLN A 176 14.26 15.19 -3.10
N ILE A 177 15.47 15.66 -2.79
CA ILE A 177 16.06 15.48 -1.48
C ILE A 177 15.47 16.52 -0.55
N VAL A 178 15.01 16.07 0.62
CA VAL A 178 14.38 16.91 1.64
C VAL A 178 14.98 16.64 3.01
N PRO A 179 15.01 17.62 3.90
CA PRO A 179 15.54 17.44 5.27
C PRO A 179 14.58 16.68 6.20
N GLY A 180 13.33 16.51 5.81
CA GLY A 180 12.30 15.81 6.58
C GLY A 180 11.01 15.68 5.80
N LEU A 181 10.22 14.65 6.13
CA LEU A 181 8.87 14.42 5.59
C LEU A 181 7.82 14.88 6.61
N PRO A 182 6.66 15.39 6.17
CA PRO A 182 5.55 15.71 7.05
C PRO A 182 5.03 14.43 7.74
N LYS A 183 4.75 14.52 9.02
CA LYS A 183 4.21 13.42 9.85
C LYS A 183 2.79 13.72 10.26
#